data_8d5646a4aca2ee3a10eac175fa8cdd92
#
_entry.id   8d5646a4aca2ee3a10eac175fa8cdd92
#
_cell.length_a   1.000
_cell.length_b   1.000
_cell.length_c   1.000
_cell.angle_alpha   90.00
_cell.angle_beta   90.00
_cell.angle_gamma   90.00
#
_symmetry.space_group_name_H-M   'P 1'
#
loop_
_entity.id
_entity.type
_entity.pdbx_description
1 polymer ?
#
loop_
_entity_poly.entity_id
_entity_poly.type
_entity_poly.pdbx_seq_one_letter_code
_entity_poly.pdbx_strand_id
1 'polypeptide(L)'
;MPAVQRAFAGFTNSLEESAFPAFENRSNLRYTPEDELHDLICVGFGPASLAIAVAIHDALDGTDPSLAEIPGLESRTPKVAFLEKQPQFAWHAGMLLPGAKMQITFMKDMATMRNPRSEFTFINYLHQKNRLVEFANLNTFLPARVEYEDYMRWCASWFEEVVSYSQEVIAVNPQKSANGEISVFEVVSKNLLTGQVETRRTKNVVIAAGGKPNITAPFPQNHPKVVHSSKFSYISKQILKDHQAPYKVAVVGNGQSAAEIFDFLHANYPNSQTRLLIKGGALRPSDDSPLYALHLLLPSSDYGLHSAVSMKSSTHRVPR
;
A
#
# COMPACT_ATOMS: atom_id res chain seq x y z
N MET A 1 26.23 13.84 -8.46
CA MET A 1 24.98 13.88 -7.72
C MET A 1 23.95 14.97 -8.11
N PRO A 2 24.16 15.94 -9.01
CA PRO A 2 23.10 16.90 -9.37
C PRO A 2 22.08 16.43 -10.40
N ALA A 3 22.37 15.40 -11.21
CA ALA A 3 21.49 14.98 -12.31
C ALA A 3 20.25 14.17 -11.87
N VAL A 4 20.39 13.31 -10.87
CA VAL A 4 19.30 12.46 -10.38
C VAL A 4 18.26 13.26 -9.59
N GLN A 5 18.69 14.25 -8.80
CA GLN A 5 17.78 15.14 -8.09
C GLN A 5 16.98 16.07 -9.01
N ARG A 6 17.54 16.48 -10.16
CA ARG A 6 16.80 17.28 -11.14
C ARG A 6 15.73 16.49 -11.89
N ALA A 7 15.94 15.20 -12.13
CA ALA A 7 14.91 14.34 -12.73
C ALA A 7 13.67 14.20 -11.84
N PHE A 8 13.85 14.17 -10.50
CA PHE A 8 12.73 14.04 -9.55
C PHE A 8 12.00 15.37 -9.28
N ALA A 9 12.64 16.52 -9.40
CA ALA A 9 11.99 17.83 -9.22
C ALA A 9 11.00 18.16 -10.36
N GLY A 10 11.18 17.58 -11.54
CA GLY A 10 10.25 17.72 -12.67
C GLY A 10 8.93 16.95 -12.52
N PHE A 11 8.89 15.94 -11.64
CA PHE A 11 7.72 15.08 -11.47
C PHE A 11 6.55 15.69 -10.68
N THR A 12 6.76 16.81 -10.00
CA THR A 12 5.73 17.40 -9.15
C THR A 12 4.95 18.56 -9.77
N ASN A 13 5.32 19.04 -10.97
CA ASN A 13 4.77 20.28 -11.53
C ASN A 13 4.14 20.16 -12.94
N SER A 14 3.95 18.97 -13.50
CA SER A 14 3.26 18.81 -14.79
C SER A 14 1.95 18.03 -14.67
N LEU A 15 1.03 18.51 -13.82
CA LEU A 15 -0.40 18.20 -13.94
C LEU A 15 -1.05 19.22 -14.89
N GLU A 16 -0.45 19.48 -16.06
CA GLU A 16 -1.18 20.07 -17.17
C GLU A 16 -1.98 18.96 -17.84
N GLU A 17 -3.29 19.14 -17.86
CA GLU A 17 -4.28 18.32 -18.51
C GLU A 17 -3.82 17.97 -19.93
N SER A 18 -3.52 16.69 -20.16
CA SER A 18 -3.29 16.20 -21.51
C SER A 18 -4.59 16.32 -22.31
N ALA A 19 -4.52 16.92 -23.49
CA ALA A 19 -5.64 17.13 -24.42
C ALA A 19 -6.15 15.83 -25.09
N PHE A 20 -6.06 14.69 -24.42
CA PHE A 20 -6.72 13.45 -24.82
C PHE A 20 -8.09 13.39 -24.17
N PRO A 21 -9.12 12.91 -24.90
CA PRO A 21 -10.43 12.72 -24.30
C PRO A 21 -10.25 11.87 -23.05
N ALA A 22 -10.78 12.35 -21.92
CA ALA A 22 -10.78 11.60 -20.67
C ALA A 22 -11.44 10.26 -21.00
N PHE A 23 -10.65 9.18 -21.06
CA PHE A 23 -11.21 7.84 -21.02
C PHE A 23 -11.97 7.77 -19.71
N GLU A 24 -13.29 7.66 -19.78
CA GLU A 24 -14.07 7.35 -18.61
C GLU A 24 -13.61 5.99 -18.12
N ASN A 25 -12.79 5.98 -17.08
CA ASN A 25 -12.31 4.78 -16.42
C ASN A 25 -13.52 4.10 -15.76
N ARG A 26 -14.16 3.19 -16.47
CA ARG A 26 -15.33 2.44 -15.96
C ARG A 26 -15.04 0.96 -16.01
N SER A 27 -15.22 0.33 -14.85
CA SER A 27 -15.16 -1.13 -14.79
C SER A 27 -16.43 -1.77 -15.35
N ASN A 28 -16.39 -3.10 -15.60
CA ASN A 28 -17.55 -3.90 -15.93
C ASN A 28 -18.42 -4.22 -14.70
N LEU A 29 -17.98 -3.86 -13.51
CA LEU A 29 -18.77 -3.98 -12.29
C LEU A 29 -19.76 -2.83 -12.16
N ARG A 30 -20.92 -3.10 -11.57
CA ARG A 30 -22.02 -2.14 -11.40
C ARG A 30 -22.43 -2.06 -9.95
N TYR A 31 -22.87 -0.87 -9.55
CA TYR A 31 -23.45 -0.64 -8.24
C TYR A 31 -24.59 -1.62 -7.95
N THR A 32 -24.60 -2.13 -6.73
CA THR A 32 -25.66 -2.98 -6.18
C THR A 32 -26.31 -2.23 -5.02
N PRO A 33 -27.64 -2.03 -5.02
CA PRO A 33 -28.36 -1.45 -3.88
C PRO A 33 -28.08 -2.18 -2.56
N GLU A 34 -28.07 -1.43 -1.46
CA GLU A 34 -27.70 -1.94 -0.13
C GLU A 34 -28.66 -3.00 0.41
N ASP A 35 -29.93 -2.94 0.03
CA ASP A 35 -31.00 -3.87 0.42
C ASP A 35 -31.00 -5.17 -0.38
N GLU A 36 -30.27 -5.22 -1.50
CA GLU A 36 -30.13 -6.42 -2.30
C GLU A 36 -29.11 -7.40 -1.71
N LEU A 37 -29.29 -8.69 -2.03
CA LEU A 37 -28.33 -9.73 -1.66
C LEU A 37 -27.10 -9.67 -2.57
N HIS A 38 -25.97 -9.31 -2.02
CA HIS A 38 -24.69 -9.31 -2.72
C HIS A 38 -24.15 -10.73 -2.89
N ASP A 39 -23.39 -10.96 -3.93
CA ASP A 39 -22.62 -12.19 -4.10
C ASP A 39 -21.32 -12.15 -3.29
N LEU A 40 -20.70 -10.95 -3.18
CA LEU A 40 -19.48 -10.74 -2.44
C LEU A 40 -19.45 -9.34 -1.82
N ILE A 41 -19.07 -9.24 -0.55
CA ILE A 41 -18.66 -7.99 0.07
C ILE A 41 -17.21 -8.13 0.56
N CYS A 42 -16.34 -7.18 0.15
CA CYS A 42 -14.98 -7.08 0.64
C CYS A 42 -14.88 -5.99 1.73
N VAL A 43 -14.32 -6.35 2.88
CA VAL A 43 -14.06 -5.44 4.00
C VAL A 43 -12.65 -4.89 3.86
N GLY A 44 -12.55 -3.61 3.51
CA GLY A 44 -11.34 -2.92 3.11
C GLY A 44 -11.15 -2.91 1.58
N PHE A 45 -10.66 -1.77 1.05
CA PHE A 45 -10.32 -1.63 -0.38
C PHE A 45 -8.85 -1.22 -0.55
N GLY A 46 -7.96 -2.03 0.02
CA GLY A 46 -6.53 -1.98 -0.23
C GLY A 46 -6.12 -2.84 -1.43
N PRO A 47 -4.82 -3.07 -1.65
CA PRO A 47 -4.30 -3.83 -2.81
C PRO A 47 -4.92 -5.22 -2.97
N ALA A 48 -5.24 -5.91 -1.87
CA ALA A 48 -5.85 -7.25 -1.93
C ALA A 48 -7.25 -7.22 -2.56
N SER A 49 -8.13 -6.33 -2.09
CA SER A 49 -9.47 -6.17 -2.67
C SER A 49 -9.43 -5.54 -4.05
N LEU A 50 -8.49 -4.62 -4.31
CA LEU A 50 -8.27 -4.07 -5.64
C LEU A 50 -7.89 -5.18 -6.65
N ALA A 51 -7.01 -6.11 -6.27
CA ALA A 51 -6.66 -7.25 -7.12
C ALA A 51 -7.88 -8.15 -7.41
N ILE A 52 -8.78 -8.34 -6.44
CA ILE A 52 -10.05 -9.06 -6.66
C ILE A 52 -10.94 -8.31 -7.65
N ALA A 53 -11.08 -6.98 -7.48
CA ALA A 53 -11.88 -6.16 -8.39
C ALA A 53 -11.37 -6.21 -9.83
N VAL A 54 -10.05 -6.10 -10.02
CA VAL A 54 -9.37 -6.23 -11.31
C VAL A 54 -9.61 -7.62 -11.92
N ALA A 55 -9.47 -8.68 -11.12
CA ALA A 55 -9.68 -10.05 -11.61
C ALA A 55 -11.13 -10.28 -12.08
N ILE A 56 -12.12 -9.76 -11.35
CA ILE A 56 -13.53 -9.87 -11.75
C ILE A 56 -13.79 -9.05 -13.02
N HIS A 57 -13.23 -7.85 -13.12
CA HIS A 57 -13.34 -7.03 -14.34
C HIS A 57 -12.78 -7.77 -15.56
N ASP A 58 -11.56 -8.28 -15.47
CA ASP A 58 -10.90 -9.00 -16.58
C ASP A 58 -11.69 -10.27 -16.99
N ALA A 59 -12.32 -10.94 -16.03
CA ALA A 59 -13.17 -12.10 -16.30
C ALA A 59 -14.45 -11.70 -17.09
N LEU A 60 -15.06 -10.57 -16.72
CA LEU A 60 -16.26 -10.06 -17.40
C LEU A 60 -15.94 -9.48 -18.78
N ASP A 61 -14.75 -8.96 -18.97
CA ASP A 61 -14.27 -8.42 -20.24
C ASP A 61 -13.83 -9.52 -21.23
N GLY A 62 -13.71 -10.76 -20.75
CA GLY A 62 -13.28 -11.90 -21.56
C GLY A 62 -11.79 -11.85 -21.94
N THR A 63 -11.01 -10.95 -21.37
CA THR A 63 -9.56 -10.83 -21.63
C THR A 63 -8.75 -11.87 -20.89
N ASP A 64 -9.31 -12.48 -19.84
CA ASP A 64 -8.68 -13.53 -19.06
C ASP A 64 -9.33 -14.90 -19.31
N PRO A 65 -8.76 -15.75 -20.20
CA PRO A 65 -9.32 -17.06 -20.48
C PRO A 65 -9.28 -18.01 -19.28
N SER A 66 -8.43 -17.78 -18.29
CA SER A 66 -8.36 -18.62 -17.08
C SER A 66 -9.58 -18.43 -16.16
N LEU A 67 -10.28 -17.33 -16.30
CA LEU A 67 -11.48 -17.00 -15.54
C LEU A 67 -12.77 -17.21 -16.33
N ALA A 68 -12.70 -17.43 -17.65
CA ALA A 68 -13.85 -17.67 -18.52
C ALA A 68 -14.63 -18.95 -18.14
N GLU A 69 -14.01 -19.88 -17.43
CA GLU A 69 -14.61 -21.17 -17.02
C GLU A 69 -15.28 -21.12 -15.63
N ILE A 70 -15.35 -19.94 -14.98
CA ILE A 70 -16.01 -19.84 -13.66
C ILE A 70 -17.53 -19.98 -13.84
N PRO A 71 -18.15 -21.08 -13.33
CA PRO A 71 -19.57 -21.31 -13.51
C PRO A 71 -20.42 -20.17 -12.95
N GLY A 72 -21.32 -19.65 -13.77
CA GLY A 72 -22.26 -18.60 -13.39
C GLY A 72 -21.78 -17.17 -13.62
N LEU A 73 -20.51 -16.95 -13.99
CA LEU A 73 -20.03 -15.63 -14.38
C LEU A 73 -20.47 -15.26 -15.80
N GLU A 74 -20.67 -16.27 -16.67
CA GLU A 74 -21.13 -16.09 -18.06
C GLU A 74 -22.55 -15.57 -18.16
N SER A 75 -23.38 -15.78 -17.16
CA SER A 75 -24.82 -15.51 -17.20
C SER A 75 -25.25 -14.20 -16.57
N ARG A 76 -24.42 -13.60 -15.71
CA ARG A 76 -24.73 -12.34 -15.03
C ARG A 76 -23.50 -11.65 -14.44
N THR A 77 -23.54 -10.33 -14.39
CA THR A 77 -22.57 -9.55 -13.61
C THR A 77 -22.75 -9.83 -12.11
N PRO A 78 -21.68 -10.22 -11.38
CA PRO A 78 -21.78 -10.46 -9.96
C PRO A 78 -22.08 -9.17 -9.19
N LYS A 79 -22.92 -9.29 -8.16
CA LYS A 79 -23.27 -8.20 -7.25
C LYS A 79 -22.17 -8.08 -6.19
N VAL A 80 -21.29 -7.11 -6.36
CA VAL A 80 -20.13 -6.93 -5.46
C VAL A 80 -20.14 -5.55 -4.82
N ALA A 81 -19.61 -5.45 -3.60
CA ALA A 81 -19.34 -4.17 -2.94
C ALA A 81 -18.03 -4.23 -2.16
N PHE A 82 -17.33 -3.11 -2.14
CA PHE A 82 -16.10 -2.93 -1.38
C PHE A 82 -16.33 -1.80 -0.36
N LEU A 83 -16.15 -2.11 0.92
CA LEU A 83 -16.39 -1.16 2.01
C LEU A 83 -15.04 -0.72 2.58
N GLU A 84 -14.67 0.54 2.33
CA GLU A 84 -13.38 1.08 2.75
C GLU A 84 -13.58 2.17 3.81
N LYS A 85 -12.83 2.05 4.90
CA LYS A 85 -12.84 2.99 6.02
C LYS A 85 -12.21 4.34 5.67
N GLN A 86 -11.17 4.34 4.84
CA GLN A 86 -10.50 5.57 4.41
C GLN A 86 -11.42 6.39 3.48
N PRO A 87 -11.21 7.72 3.39
CA PRO A 87 -12.01 8.57 2.50
C PRO A 87 -11.67 8.41 1.02
N GLN A 88 -10.60 7.69 0.71
CA GLN A 88 -10.12 7.40 -0.65
C GLN A 88 -9.16 6.21 -0.62
N PHE A 89 -8.85 5.65 -1.78
CA PHE A 89 -7.81 4.63 -1.88
C PHE A 89 -6.46 5.18 -1.38
N ALA A 90 -5.77 4.41 -0.55
CA ALA A 90 -4.43 4.72 -0.08
C ALA A 90 -3.66 3.45 0.26
N TRP A 91 -2.40 3.39 -0.16
CA TRP A 91 -1.50 2.29 0.15
C TRP A 91 -0.20 2.79 0.80
N HIS A 92 0.08 2.32 2.01
CA HIS A 92 1.27 2.69 2.79
C HIS A 92 1.59 4.20 2.83
N ALA A 93 0.55 5.03 2.81
CA ALA A 93 0.66 6.47 2.66
C ALA A 93 1.61 7.14 3.69
N GLY A 94 1.78 6.56 4.88
CA GLY A 94 2.75 7.01 5.89
C GLY A 94 4.21 6.68 5.59
N MET A 95 4.47 5.86 4.56
CA MET A 95 5.82 5.42 4.14
C MET A 95 6.15 5.82 2.70
N LEU A 96 5.43 6.77 2.12
CA LEU A 96 5.77 7.36 0.82
C LEU A 96 6.89 8.39 1.01
N LEU A 97 8.09 7.89 1.31
CA LEU A 97 9.27 8.71 1.51
C LEU A 97 9.92 9.07 0.17
N PRO A 98 10.47 10.29 0.03
CA PRO A 98 11.24 10.66 -1.15
C PRO A 98 12.38 9.67 -1.40
N GLY A 99 12.51 9.18 -2.65
CA GLY A 99 13.52 8.21 -3.04
C GLY A 99 13.22 6.76 -2.68
N ALA A 100 12.16 6.47 -1.91
CA ALA A 100 11.75 5.09 -1.62
C ALA A 100 11.30 4.37 -2.89
N LYS A 101 11.83 3.16 -3.10
CA LYS A 101 11.52 2.30 -4.23
C LYS A 101 10.70 1.08 -3.80
N MET A 102 10.02 0.50 -4.77
CA MET A 102 9.41 -0.81 -4.60
C MET A 102 10.49 -1.86 -4.37
N GLN A 103 10.16 -2.88 -3.59
CA GLN A 103 11.04 -4.01 -3.31
C GLN A 103 10.76 -5.19 -4.24
N ILE A 104 9.72 -5.08 -5.04
CA ILE A 104 9.32 -6.05 -6.05
C ILE A 104 9.36 -5.42 -7.43
N THR A 105 9.61 -6.25 -8.45
CA THR A 105 9.51 -5.80 -9.83
C THR A 105 8.10 -5.29 -10.16
N PHE A 106 8.00 -4.28 -11.01
CA PHE A 106 6.73 -3.77 -11.51
C PHE A 106 5.87 -4.84 -12.19
N MET A 107 6.46 -5.92 -12.68
CA MET A 107 5.72 -7.03 -13.29
C MET A 107 4.83 -7.79 -12.30
N LYS A 108 5.07 -7.64 -10.99
CA LYS A 108 4.17 -8.14 -9.93
C LYS A 108 3.11 -7.09 -9.58
N ASP A 109 2.52 -6.52 -10.60
CA ASP A 109 1.43 -5.55 -10.53
C ASP A 109 0.06 -6.23 -10.31
N MET A 110 -1.04 -5.52 -10.53
CA MET A 110 -2.40 -6.04 -10.29
C MET A 110 -2.81 -7.11 -11.31
N ALA A 111 -2.15 -7.21 -12.47
CA ALA A 111 -2.64 -8.04 -13.56
C ALA A 111 -1.57 -8.84 -14.31
N THR A 112 -0.37 -8.31 -14.55
CA THR A 112 0.60 -8.84 -15.53
C THR A 112 0.89 -10.33 -15.37
N MET A 113 1.07 -10.82 -14.14
CA MET A 113 1.40 -12.23 -13.90
C MET A 113 0.22 -13.19 -14.16
N ARG A 114 -1.01 -12.69 -14.08
CA ARG A 114 -2.23 -13.44 -14.37
C ARG A 114 -2.67 -13.25 -15.83
N ASN A 115 -2.74 -12.02 -16.27
CA ASN A 115 -3.16 -11.63 -17.61
C ASN A 115 -2.34 -10.43 -18.11
N PRO A 116 -1.25 -10.65 -18.87
CA PRO A 116 -0.40 -9.55 -19.36
C PRO A 116 -1.11 -8.63 -20.38
N ARG A 117 -2.29 -9.01 -20.87
CA ARG A 117 -3.12 -8.21 -21.78
C ARG A 117 -4.17 -7.36 -21.06
N SER A 118 -4.28 -7.50 -19.73
CA SER A 118 -5.20 -6.69 -18.93
C SER A 118 -4.89 -5.20 -19.06
N GLU A 119 -5.93 -4.38 -19.04
CA GLU A 119 -5.79 -2.92 -19.01
C GLU A 119 -5.12 -2.42 -17.73
N PHE A 120 -5.15 -3.21 -16.66
CA PHE A 120 -4.59 -2.87 -15.35
C PHE A 120 -3.11 -3.22 -15.18
N THR A 121 -2.36 -3.43 -16.26
CA THR A 121 -0.91 -3.60 -16.14
C THR A 121 -0.22 -2.27 -15.85
N PHE A 122 0.88 -2.31 -15.10
CA PHE A 122 1.70 -1.13 -14.82
C PHE A 122 2.23 -0.48 -16.11
N ILE A 123 2.55 -1.26 -17.11
CA ILE A 123 2.98 -0.78 -18.43
C ILE A 123 1.88 0.00 -19.12
N ASN A 124 0.63 -0.49 -19.10
CA ASN A 124 -0.50 0.23 -19.68
C ASN A 124 -0.78 1.54 -18.94
N TYR A 125 -0.71 1.54 -17.61
CA TYR A 125 -0.79 2.76 -16.82
C TYR A 125 0.25 3.81 -17.25
N LEU A 126 1.51 3.41 -17.38
CA LEU A 126 2.58 4.31 -17.85
C LEU A 126 2.31 4.83 -19.26
N HIS A 127 1.80 3.96 -20.15
CA HIS A 127 1.42 4.35 -21.51
C HIS A 127 0.28 5.40 -21.48
N GLN A 128 -0.76 5.17 -20.71
CA GLN A 128 -1.90 6.09 -20.58
C GLN A 128 -1.52 7.44 -19.96
N LYS A 129 -0.52 7.44 -19.10
CA LYS A 129 0.04 8.67 -18.50
C LYS A 129 1.15 9.32 -19.33
N ASN A 130 1.44 8.84 -20.55
CA ASN A 130 2.52 9.29 -21.42
C ASN A 130 3.92 9.24 -20.76
N ARG A 131 4.13 8.28 -19.83
CA ARG A 131 5.37 8.15 -19.04
C ARG A 131 6.16 6.89 -19.37
N LEU A 132 5.67 6.06 -20.30
CA LEU A 132 6.28 4.77 -20.60
C LEU A 132 7.73 4.92 -21.10
N VAL A 133 7.99 5.85 -22.00
CA VAL A 133 9.34 6.08 -22.56
C VAL A 133 10.30 6.58 -21.48
N GLU A 134 9.85 7.51 -20.64
CA GLU A 134 10.65 8.04 -19.53
C GLU A 134 11.01 6.93 -18.53
N PHE A 135 10.03 6.10 -18.17
CA PHE A 135 10.25 4.97 -17.27
C PHE A 135 11.21 3.93 -17.87
N ALA A 136 11.06 3.61 -19.17
CA ALA A 136 11.95 2.68 -19.86
C ALA A 136 13.42 3.17 -19.82
N ASN A 137 13.64 4.48 -19.97
CA ASN A 137 14.96 5.08 -19.91
C ASN A 137 15.61 5.06 -18.51
N LEU A 138 14.84 4.83 -17.43
CA LEU A 138 15.41 4.65 -16.09
C LEU A 138 16.15 3.32 -15.93
N ASN A 139 15.98 2.38 -16.86
CA ASN A 139 16.61 1.06 -16.85
C ASN A 139 16.45 0.33 -15.50
N THR A 140 15.25 0.36 -14.94
CA THR A 140 14.94 -0.26 -13.64
C THR A 140 13.67 -1.09 -13.69
N PHE A 141 13.67 -2.20 -12.95
CA PHE A 141 12.46 -3.00 -12.68
C PHE A 141 11.73 -2.58 -11.38
N LEU A 142 12.35 -1.70 -10.60
CA LEU A 142 11.86 -1.28 -9.28
C LEU A 142 11.38 0.17 -9.36
N PRO A 143 10.08 0.43 -9.58
CA PRO A 143 9.55 1.77 -9.67
C PRO A 143 9.67 2.52 -8.33
N ALA A 144 9.61 3.84 -8.36
CA ALA A 144 9.43 4.64 -7.16
C ALA A 144 8.12 4.25 -6.46
N ARG A 145 8.14 4.19 -5.13
CA ARG A 145 6.93 3.81 -4.37
C ARG A 145 5.77 4.78 -4.59
N VAL A 146 6.06 6.06 -4.73
CA VAL A 146 5.05 7.08 -5.07
C VAL A 146 4.42 6.84 -6.44
N GLU A 147 5.18 6.38 -7.43
CA GLU A 147 4.67 6.04 -8.75
C GLU A 147 3.81 4.78 -8.74
N TYR A 148 4.23 3.78 -7.97
CA TYR A 148 3.46 2.54 -7.84
C TYR A 148 2.16 2.76 -7.04
N GLU A 149 2.16 3.67 -6.08
CA GLU A 149 0.94 4.08 -5.37
C GLU A 149 -0.02 4.84 -6.30
N ASP A 150 0.50 5.73 -7.15
CA ASP A 150 -0.30 6.44 -8.14
C ASP A 150 -0.91 5.46 -9.17
N TYR A 151 -0.15 4.47 -9.60
CA TYR A 151 -0.66 3.36 -10.42
C TYR A 151 -1.82 2.62 -9.75
N MET A 152 -1.67 2.22 -8.47
CA MET A 152 -2.74 1.54 -7.77
C MET A 152 -3.97 2.43 -7.57
N ARG A 153 -3.79 3.72 -7.35
CA ARG A 153 -4.87 4.70 -7.27
C ARG A 153 -5.59 4.85 -8.61
N TRP A 154 -4.84 4.85 -9.71
CA TRP A 154 -5.39 4.83 -11.05
C TRP A 154 -6.20 3.56 -11.30
N CYS A 155 -5.73 2.38 -10.91
CA CYS A 155 -6.53 1.15 -10.98
C CYS A 155 -7.80 1.27 -10.13
N ALA A 156 -7.71 1.80 -8.91
CA ALA A 156 -8.84 1.94 -8.01
C ALA A 156 -9.93 2.86 -8.55
N SER A 157 -9.57 3.91 -9.32
CA SER A 157 -10.52 4.86 -9.91
C SER A 157 -11.49 4.23 -10.90
N TRP A 158 -11.19 3.04 -11.43
CA TRP A 158 -12.09 2.30 -12.30
C TRP A 158 -13.28 1.68 -11.57
N PHE A 159 -13.21 1.57 -10.24
CA PHE A 159 -14.15 0.81 -9.42
C PHE A 159 -15.00 1.70 -8.49
N GLU A 160 -15.04 3.01 -8.72
CA GLU A 160 -15.74 3.97 -7.85
C GLU A 160 -17.22 3.62 -7.67
N GLU A 161 -17.88 3.03 -8.69
CA GLU A 161 -19.30 2.64 -8.61
C GLU A 161 -19.57 1.52 -7.59
N VAL A 162 -18.57 0.69 -7.29
CA VAL A 162 -18.74 -0.47 -6.39
C VAL A 162 -17.97 -0.33 -5.08
N VAL A 163 -17.30 0.82 -4.87
CA VAL A 163 -16.55 1.11 -3.64
C VAL A 163 -17.28 2.15 -2.80
N SER A 164 -17.57 1.82 -1.56
CA SER A 164 -18.08 2.77 -0.58
C SER A 164 -16.96 3.20 0.36
N TYR A 165 -16.43 4.39 0.15
CA TYR A 165 -15.41 5.00 1.01
C TYR A 165 -16.03 5.58 2.29
N SER A 166 -15.21 5.83 3.31
CA SER A 166 -15.63 6.29 4.64
C SER A 166 -16.64 5.37 5.32
N GLN A 167 -16.63 4.08 4.97
CA GLN A 167 -17.50 3.04 5.52
C GLN A 167 -16.68 2.09 6.41
N GLU A 168 -16.77 2.26 7.72
CA GLU A 168 -16.13 1.35 8.68
C GLU A 168 -17.03 0.15 8.95
N VAL A 169 -16.62 -1.05 8.53
CA VAL A 169 -17.30 -2.28 8.93
C VAL A 169 -17.04 -2.54 10.40
N ILE A 170 -18.13 -2.62 11.17
CA ILE A 170 -18.09 -2.80 12.63
C ILE A 170 -18.47 -4.22 13.07
N ALA A 171 -19.21 -4.95 12.22
CA ALA A 171 -19.56 -6.35 12.50
C ALA A 171 -19.80 -7.13 11.21
N VAL A 172 -19.52 -8.43 11.25
CA VAL A 172 -19.89 -9.42 10.24
C VAL A 172 -20.55 -10.58 10.96
N ASN A 173 -21.85 -10.75 10.76
CA ASN A 173 -22.68 -11.71 11.48
C ASN A 173 -23.14 -12.83 10.53
N PRO A 174 -22.73 -14.10 10.76
CA PRO A 174 -23.22 -15.21 9.98
C PRO A 174 -24.70 -15.49 10.30
N GLN A 175 -25.51 -15.68 9.28
CA GLN A 175 -26.92 -16.04 9.41
C GLN A 175 -27.09 -17.55 9.14
N LYS A 176 -27.64 -18.23 10.11
CA LYS A 176 -27.96 -19.66 10.00
C LYS A 176 -29.34 -19.85 9.39
N SER A 177 -29.41 -20.70 8.39
CA SER A 177 -30.66 -21.19 7.83
C SER A 177 -31.36 -22.18 8.81
N ALA A 178 -32.58 -22.60 8.52
CA ALA A 178 -33.35 -23.53 9.36
C ALA A 178 -32.65 -24.90 9.58
N ASN A 179 -31.81 -25.34 8.63
CA ASN A 179 -31.00 -26.54 8.72
C ASN A 179 -29.64 -26.33 9.45
N GLY A 180 -29.36 -25.12 9.97
CA GLY A 180 -28.14 -24.77 10.69
C GLY A 180 -26.94 -24.36 9.83
N GLU A 181 -27.06 -24.41 8.50
CA GLU A 181 -26.01 -23.98 7.59
C GLU A 181 -25.92 -22.45 7.49
N ILE A 182 -24.71 -21.93 7.32
CA ILE A 182 -24.47 -20.51 7.08
C ILE A 182 -24.47 -20.28 5.57
N SER A 183 -25.46 -19.54 5.08
CA SER A 183 -25.61 -19.23 3.64
C SER A 183 -25.55 -17.73 3.33
N VAL A 184 -25.69 -16.88 4.35
CA VAL A 184 -25.72 -15.43 4.23
C VAL A 184 -24.97 -14.81 5.40
N PHE A 185 -24.30 -13.70 5.14
CA PHE A 185 -23.68 -12.85 6.16
C PHE A 185 -24.36 -11.49 6.17
N GLU A 186 -24.57 -10.93 7.34
CA GLU A 186 -24.91 -9.52 7.54
C GLU A 186 -23.64 -8.75 7.84
N VAL A 187 -23.34 -7.78 6.98
CA VAL A 187 -22.20 -6.88 7.13
C VAL A 187 -22.72 -5.53 7.60
N VAL A 188 -22.40 -5.18 8.84
CA VAL A 188 -22.80 -3.91 9.46
C VAL A 188 -21.67 -2.91 9.31
N SER A 189 -21.95 -1.77 8.68
CA SER A 189 -20.99 -0.69 8.48
C SER A 189 -21.52 0.63 9.02
N LYS A 190 -20.59 1.49 9.40
CA LYS A 190 -20.86 2.86 9.86
C LYS A 190 -20.24 3.86 8.89
N ASN A 191 -21.02 4.76 8.36
CA ASN A 191 -20.54 5.90 7.60
C ASN A 191 -19.84 6.87 8.56
N LEU A 192 -18.55 7.10 8.34
CA LEU A 192 -17.73 7.92 9.24
C LEU A 192 -17.98 9.43 9.08
N LEU A 193 -18.63 9.86 8.00
CA LEU A 193 -18.96 11.25 7.75
C LEU A 193 -20.33 11.62 8.38
N THR A 194 -21.31 10.73 8.26
CA THR A 194 -22.69 10.99 8.72
C THR A 194 -23.00 10.32 10.07
N GLY A 195 -22.21 9.30 10.44
CA GLY A 195 -22.48 8.46 11.61
C GLY A 195 -23.60 7.41 11.40
N GLN A 196 -24.22 7.36 10.23
CA GLN A 196 -25.28 6.41 9.89
C GLN A 196 -24.72 4.98 9.89
N VAL A 197 -25.53 4.06 10.43
CA VAL A 197 -25.22 2.62 10.42
C VAL A 197 -26.13 1.94 9.40
N GLU A 198 -25.52 1.11 8.56
CA GLU A 198 -26.17 0.37 7.49
C GLU A 198 -25.84 -1.12 7.60
N THR A 199 -26.78 -1.97 7.16
CA THR A 199 -26.57 -3.42 7.10
C THR A 199 -26.80 -3.91 5.69
N ARG A 200 -25.79 -4.58 5.12
CA ARG A 200 -25.86 -5.23 3.81
C ARG A 200 -25.80 -6.74 3.99
N ARG A 201 -26.48 -7.47 3.13
CA ARG A 201 -26.47 -8.95 3.12
C ARG A 201 -25.63 -9.46 1.96
N THR A 202 -24.86 -10.52 2.21
CA THR A 202 -24.02 -11.11 1.18
C THR A 202 -23.87 -12.62 1.36
N LYS A 203 -23.63 -13.35 0.26
CA LYS A 203 -23.32 -14.79 0.29
C LYS A 203 -21.88 -15.06 0.73
N ASN A 204 -20.95 -14.18 0.38
CA ASN A 204 -19.53 -14.34 0.65
C ASN A 204 -18.94 -13.04 1.22
N VAL A 205 -17.99 -13.17 2.14
CA VAL A 205 -17.24 -12.03 2.71
C VAL A 205 -15.75 -12.29 2.59
N VAL A 206 -15.02 -11.29 2.13
CA VAL A 206 -13.56 -11.26 2.20
C VAL A 206 -13.14 -10.19 3.20
N ILE A 207 -12.37 -10.59 4.21
CA ILE A 207 -11.80 -9.66 5.20
C ILE A 207 -10.41 -9.26 4.75
N ALA A 208 -10.28 -8.05 4.21
CA ALA A 208 -9.06 -7.46 3.69
C ALA A 208 -8.70 -6.13 4.40
N ALA A 209 -8.98 -6.05 5.70
CA ALA A 209 -8.84 -4.83 6.50
C ALA A 209 -7.39 -4.40 6.79
N GLY A 210 -6.40 -5.18 6.34
CA GLY A 210 -4.98 -4.94 6.62
C GLY A 210 -4.60 -5.12 8.08
N GLY A 211 -3.44 -4.60 8.46
CA GLY A 211 -2.90 -4.70 9.82
C GLY A 211 -3.15 -3.44 10.66
N LYS A 212 -3.20 -3.62 11.98
CA LYS A 212 -3.21 -2.48 12.92
C LYS A 212 -1.78 -2.06 13.25
N PRO A 213 -1.48 -0.75 13.30
CA PRO A 213 -0.21 -0.27 13.84
C PRO A 213 0.03 -0.79 15.26
N ASN A 214 1.20 -1.37 15.50
CA ASN A 214 1.56 -1.88 16.82
C ASN A 214 2.75 -1.12 17.40
N ILE A 215 2.50 -0.32 18.42
CA ILE A 215 3.54 0.30 19.24
C ILE A 215 3.76 -0.59 20.45
N THR A 216 4.93 -1.24 20.50
CA THR A 216 5.26 -2.20 21.55
C THR A 216 5.62 -1.52 22.88
N ALA A 217 5.34 -2.19 24.01
CA ALA A 217 5.87 -1.76 25.30
C ALA A 217 7.41 -1.67 25.26
N PRO A 218 8.03 -0.73 25.99
CA PRO A 218 7.45 0.20 26.96
C PRO A 218 6.97 1.54 26.41
N PHE A 219 6.82 1.69 25.07
CA PHE A 219 6.48 2.97 24.47
C PHE A 219 4.99 3.28 24.64
N PRO A 220 4.63 4.53 25.03
CA PRO A 220 3.25 4.93 25.17
C PRO A 220 2.59 5.09 23.80
N GLN A 221 1.39 4.51 23.61
CA GLN A 221 0.70 4.51 22.32
C GLN A 221 0.19 5.87 21.85
N ASN A 222 -0.13 6.76 22.79
CA ASN A 222 -0.75 8.07 22.52
C ASN A 222 0.18 9.25 22.81
N HIS A 223 1.49 9.05 22.82
CA HIS A 223 2.42 10.12 23.08
C HIS A 223 2.76 10.89 21.78
N PRO A 224 2.73 12.23 21.75
CA PRO A 224 2.90 13.02 20.53
C PRO A 224 4.28 12.87 19.88
N LYS A 225 5.29 12.42 20.63
CA LYS A 225 6.65 12.14 20.11
C LYS A 225 6.91 10.67 19.81
N VAL A 226 5.92 9.79 19.95
CA VAL A 226 6.01 8.36 19.58
C VAL A 226 5.14 8.15 18.36
N VAL A 227 5.77 7.88 17.23
CA VAL A 227 5.11 7.81 15.92
C VAL A 227 5.35 6.42 15.32
N HIS A 228 4.27 5.73 14.96
CA HIS A 228 4.35 4.50 14.20
C HIS A 228 4.71 4.79 12.74
N SER A 229 5.48 3.93 12.09
CA SER A 229 5.90 4.09 10.68
C SER A 229 4.73 4.37 9.71
N SER A 230 3.55 3.79 9.95
CA SER A 230 2.35 4.04 9.14
C SER A 230 1.86 5.50 9.10
N LYS A 231 2.41 6.37 9.94
CA LYS A 231 2.09 7.80 10.00
C LYS A 231 3.31 8.70 9.79
N PHE A 232 4.48 8.11 9.56
CA PHE A 232 5.75 8.84 9.63
C PHE A 232 5.80 9.99 8.60
N SER A 233 5.45 9.79 7.34
CA SER A 233 5.54 10.82 6.30
C SER A 233 4.67 12.05 6.58
N TYR A 234 3.57 11.88 7.32
CA TYR A 234 2.67 12.98 7.71
C TYR A 234 3.15 13.69 8.97
N ILE A 235 3.48 12.90 10.00
CA ILE A 235 3.79 13.45 11.32
C ILE A 235 5.21 14.03 11.35
N SER A 236 6.17 13.45 10.63
CA SER A 236 7.54 13.97 10.58
C SER A 236 7.60 15.43 10.13
N LYS A 237 6.81 15.80 9.11
CA LYS A 237 6.70 17.20 8.64
C LYS A 237 6.19 18.19 9.70
N GLN A 238 5.42 17.68 10.66
CA GLN A 238 4.85 18.52 11.75
C GLN A 238 5.80 18.66 12.92
N ILE A 239 6.57 17.62 13.25
CA ILE A 239 7.46 17.58 14.42
C ILE A 239 8.92 17.90 14.08
N LEU A 240 9.37 17.63 12.85
CA LEU A 240 10.73 17.87 12.37
C LEU A 240 10.68 19.00 11.32
N LYS A 241 10.28 20.21 11.73
CA LYS A 241 10.03 21.33 10.82
C LYS A 241 11.29 21.98 10.25
N ASP A 242 12.37 21.95 11.00
CA ASP A 242 13.63 22.56 10.62
C ASP A 242 14.65 21.49 10.28
N HIS A 243 15.06 21.41 9.01
CA HIS A 243 16.03 20.42 8.52
C HIS A 243 17.43 20.61 9.13
N GLN A 244 17.74 21.80 9.66
CA GLN A 244 19.05 22.09 10.26
C GLN A 244 19.05 21.97 11.78
N ALA A 245 17.90 21.74 12.42
CA ALA A 245 17.82 21.63 13.86
C ALA A 245 18.47 20.31 14.37
N PRO A 246 19.11 20.36 15.56
CA PRO A 246 19.82 19.20 16.13
C PRO A 246 18.85 18.27 16.89
N TYR A 247 17.94 17.63 16.17
CA TYR A 247 17.00 16.68 16.77
C TYR A 247 17.71 15.45 17.35
N LYS A 248 17.09 14.83 18.35
CA LYS A 248 17.46 13.53 18.86
C LYS A 248 16.33 12.55 18.53
N VAL A 249 16.57 11.66 17.59
CA VAL A 249 15.56 10.72 17.08
C VAL A 249 16.01 9.29 17.31
N ALA A 250 15.13 8.46 17.86
CA ALA A 250 15.32 7.03 17.95
C ALA A 250 14.35 6.32 16.99
N VAL A 251 14.87 5.54 16.08
CA VAL A 251 14.09 4.64 15.21
C VAL A 251 14.15 3.25 15.83
N VAL A 252 12.98 2.67 16.12
CA VAL A 252 12.88 1.36 16.80
C VAL A 252 12.32 0.33 15.82
N GLY A 253 13.11 -0.69 15.53
CA GLY A 253 12.74 -1.77 14.62
C GLY A 253 13.92 -2.26 13.80
N ASN A 254 13.80 -3.46 13.26
CA ASN A 254 14.84 -4.08 12.42
C ASN A 254 14.35 -4.46 11.02
N GLY A 255 13.14 -4.08 10.66
CA GLY A 255 12.57 -4.29 9.32
C GLY A 255 12.85 -3.12 8.39
N GLN A 256 12.41 -3.27 7.13
CA GLN A 256 12.61 -2.29 6.05
C GLN A 256 12.12 -0.88 6.41
N SER A 257 10.92 -0.74 6.98
CA SER A 257 10.39 0.59 7.35
C SER A 257 11.32 1.32 8.32
N ALA A 258 11.98 0.60 9.25
CA ALA A 258 12.91 1.21 10.18
C ALA A 258 14.21 1.64 9.46
N ALA A 259 14.71 0.83 8.53
CA ALA A 259 15.88 1.16 7.73
C ALA A 259 15.62 2.40 6.84
N GLU A 260 14.49 2.44 6.13
CA GLU A 260 14.11 3.56 5.28
C GLU A 260 13.91 4.87 6.06
N ILE A 261 13.28 4.81 7.24
CA ILE A 261 13.11 5.99 8.10
C ILE A 261 14.47 6.46 8.62
N PHE A 262 15.34 5.54 9.01
CA PHE A 262 16.68 5.88 9.48
C PHE A 262 17.50 6.57 8.38
N ASP A 263 17.51 6.01 7.18
CA ASP A 263 18.20 6.58 6.02
C ASP A 263 17.63 7.96 5.64
N PHE A 264 16.30 8.08 5.58
CA PHE A 264 15.63 9.36 5.34
C PHE A 264 16.02 10.44 6.36
N LEU A 265 16.06 10.11 7.65
CA LEU A 265 16.45 11.05 8.69
C LEU A 265 17.91 11.45 8.56
N HIS A 266 18.79 10.48 8.26
CA HIS A 266 20.22 10.75 8.08
C HIS A 266 20.48 11.66 6.87
N ALA A 267 19.79 11.43 5.76
CA ALA A 267 19.96 12.21 4.54
C ALA A 267 19.37 13.63 4.64
N ASN A 268 18.26 13.80 5.36
CA ASN A 268 17.49 15.06 5.34
C ASN A 268 17.68 15.93 6.59
N TYR A 269 18.28 15.41 7.66
CA TYR A 269 18.49 16.10 8.94
C TYR A 269 19.94 15.96 9.41
N PRO A 270 20.92 16.57 8.73
CA PRO A 270 22.34 16.32 8.91
C PRO A 270 22.86 16.67 10.32
N ASN A 271 22.24 17.61 11.02
CA ASN A 271 22.62 18.00 12.35
C ASN A 271 21.96 17.17 13.46
N SER A 272 21.09 16.23 13.09
CA SER A 272 20.34 15.40 14.04
C SER A 272 21.13 14.19 14.49
N GLN A 273 20.94 13.80 15.74
CA GLN A 273 21.45 12.54 16.29
C GLN A 273 20.37 11.45 16.10
N THR A 274 20.50 10.68 15.04
CA THR A 274 19.59 9.57 14.76
C THR A 274 20.21 8.27 15.28
N ARG A 275 19.43 7.48 16.01
CA ARG A 275 19.83 6.15 16.51
C ARG A 275 18.84 5.10 16.03
N LEU A 276 19.35 4.01 15.49
CA LEU A 276 18.57 2.83 15.16
C LEU A 276 18.66 1.80 16.28
N LEU A 277 17.53 1.47 16.88
CA LEU A 277 17.41 0.50 17.98
C LEU A 277 16.81 -0.80 17.42
N ILE A 278 17.59 -1.85 17.37
CA ILE A 278 17.19 -3.14 16.82
C ILE A 278 17.16 -4.22 17.90
N LYS A 279 16.19 -5.14 17.81
CA LYS A 279 16.16 -6.35 18.61
C LYS A 279 16.83 -7.47 17.82
N GLY A 280 18.05 -7.83 18.20
CA GLY A 280 18.87 -8.83 17.52
C GLY A 280 20.11 -8.25 16.88
N GLY A 281 20.89 -9.07 16.17
CA GLY A 281 22.22 -8.72 15.66
C GLY A 281 22.23 -8.02 14.29
N ALA A 282 21.10 -7.97 13.57
CA ALA A 282 21.04 -7.43 12.19
C ALA A 282 19.68 -6.87 11.83
N LEU A 283 19.65 -6.02 10.80
CA LEU A 283 18.44 -5.65 10.08
C LEU A 283 17.91 -6.89 9.34
N ARG A 284 16.58 -7.00 9.26
CA ARG A 284 15.93 -8.08 8.52
C ARG A 284 15.56 -7.57 7.13
N PRO A 285 15.87 -8.31 6.05
CA PRO A 285 15.42 -7.99 4.73
C PRO A 285 13.89 -8.06 4.66
N SER A 286 13.30 -7.40 3.68
CA SER A 286 11.84 -7.40 3.49
C SER A 286 11.31 -8.67 2.84
N ASP A 287 12.17 -9.39 2.10
CA ASP A 287 11.91 -10.72 1.58
C ASP A 287 13.01 -11.68 2.04
N ASP A 288 12.73 -12.99 2.00
CA ASP A 288 13.68 -14.03 2.42
C ASP A 288 14.76 -14.32 1.36
N SER A 289 14.90 -13.47 0.34
CA SER A 289 15.90 -13.66 -0.72
C SER A 289 17.29 -13.31 -0.20
N PRO A 290 18.27 -14.23 -0.31
CA PRO A 290 19.65 -13.99 0.12
C PRO A 290 20.33 -12.81 -0.58
N LEU A 291 19.94 -12.52 -1.84
CA LEU A 291 20.42 -11.40 -2.64
C LEU A 291 20.00 -10.05 -2.09
N TYR A 292 18.85 -9.99 -1.44
CA TYR A 292 18.30 -8.77 -0.87
C TYR A 292 19.05 -8.35 0.41
N ALA A 293 19.39 -9.33 1.24
CA ALA A 293 20.22 -9.10 2.43
C ALA A 293 21.60 -8.53 2.05
N LEU A 294 22.15 -9.01 0.94
CA LEU A 294 23.44 -8.54 0.43
C LEU A 294 23.37 -7.09 -0.10
N HIS A 295 22.26 -6.71 -0.73
CA HIS A 295 22.10 -5.33 -1.26
C HIS A 295 21.93 -4.27 -0.16
N LEU A 296 21.32 -4.64 0.97
CA LEU A 296 21.24 -3.78 2.16
C LEU A 296 22.56 -3.70 2.95
N LEU A 297 23.46 -4.69 2.76
CA LEU A 297 24.74 -4.79 3.46
C LEU A 297 25.93 -4.27 2.64
N LEU A 298 25.79 -4.12 1.32
CA LEU A 298 26.82 -3.52 0.49
C LEU A 298 26.70 -1.99 0.57
N PRO A 299 27.72 -1.28 1.01
CA PRO A 299 27.71 0.16 0.96
C PRO A 299 27.63 0.59 -0.52
N SER A 300 26.62 1.39 -0.86
CA SER A 300 26.82 2.30 -1.96
C SER A 300 28.06 3.12 -1.63
N SER A 301 29.04 3.16 -2.52
CA SER A 301 30.38 3.66 -2.31
C SER A 301 30.52 5.10 -1.76
N ASP A 302 29.39 5.76 -1.43
CA ASP A 302 29.32 7.15 -1.00
C ASP A 302 28.61 7.41 0.33
N TYR A 303 28.12 6.37 1.01
CA TYR A 303 27.45 6.56 2.31
C TYR A 303 28.19 5.79 3.40
N GLY A 304 28.82 6.54 4.31
CA GLY A 304 29.59 6.02 5.43
C GLY A 304 28.83 5.11 6.39
N LEU A 305 28.40 3.95 5.92
CA LEU A 305 27.83 2.87 6.72
C LEU A 305 28.85 2.22 7.68
N HIS A 306 30.13 2.68 7.64
CA HIS A 306 31.15 2.22 8.56
C HIS A 306 30.88 2.54 10.04
N SER A 307 29.97 3.47 10.35
CA SER A 307 29.64 3.79 11.75
C SER A 307 28.51 2.92 12.34
N ALA A 308 27.72 2.21 11.53
CA ALA A 308 26.62 1.38 12.02
C ALA A 308 27.03 -0.06 12.36
N VAL A 309 28.16 -0.56 11.84
CA VAL A 309 28.61 -1.95 12.03
C VAL A 309 29.63 -2.08 13.17
N SER A 310 30.18 -0.97 13.68
CA SER A 310 31.17 -0.99 14.77
C SER A 310 30.56 -0.83 16.17
N MET A 311 29.40 -1.38 16.47
CA MET A 311 29.01 -1.63 17.86
C MET A 311 29.49 -3.01 18.29
N LYS A 312 30.76 -3.06 18.78
CA LYS A 312 31.28 -4.20 19.50
C LYS A 312 30.32 -4.58 20.62
N SER A 313 29.97 -5.85 20.68
CA SER A 313 29.34 -6.47 21.83
C SER A 313 30.28 -6.34 23.06
N SER A 314 30.05 -5.34 23.89
CA SER A 314 30.60 -5.36 25.26
C SER A 314 29.72 -6.28 26.09
N THR A 315 30.06 -7.55 26.12
CA THR A 315 29.61 -8.47 27.14
C THR A 315 30.24 -8.05 28.47
N HIS A 316 29.50 -7.26 29.25
CA HIS A 316 29.80 -7.17 30.65
C HIS A 316 29.39 -8.50 31.33
N ARG A 317 30.36 -9.34 31.63
CA ARG A 317 30.23 -10.40 32.62
C ARG A 317 29.96 -9.70 33.97
N VAL A 318 28.84 -9.98 34.56
CA VAL A 318 28.59 -9.72 35.98
C VAL A 318 29.40 -10.76 36.78
N PRO A 319 30.24 -10.37 37.75
CA PRO A 319 30.88 -11.33 38.66
C PRO A 319 29.82 -11.92 39.61
N ARG A 320 30.05 -13.17 40.00
CA ARG A 320 29.24 -13.92 40.96
C ARG A 320 29.26 -13.29 42.33
#